data_1dbaf01feb2893f198349155a4a9df69
#
_entry.id   1dbaf01feb2893f198349155a4a9df69
#
_cell.length_a   1.000
_cell.length_b   1.000
_cell.length_c   1.000
_cell.angle_alpha   90.00
_cell.angle_beta   90.00
_cell.angle_gamma   90.00
#
_symmetry.space_group_name_H-M   'P 1'
#
loop_
_entity.id
_entity.type
_entity.pdbx_description
1 polymer ?
#
loop_
_entity_poly.entity_id
_entity_poly.type
_entity_poly.pdbx_seq_one_letter_code
_entity_poly.pdbx_strand_id
1 'polypeptide(L)'
;MTSTLITKAEVNSVFQGRSLLAEKDFTPAEINYLVDFGLHLKALKQQNIPHHYLEGKNIALLFAKTSTRTRAAFTTAAIDLGAQPEYLGANDIQLGIKESTEDTARVLGSMFDAIERRGFSQKEVEDLAKYSGVPVWNGLTDDWHPTQMI
;
A
#
# COMPACT_ATOMS: atom_id res chain seq x y z
N MET A 1 16.28 -18.85 16.44
CA MET A 1 14.92 -18.34 16.72
C MET A 1 14.00 -18.96 15.68
N THR A 2 13.09 -19.78 16.10
CA THR A 2 12.07 -20.38 15.25
C THR A 2 11.11 -19.27 14.83
N SER A 3 11.18 -18.81 13.60
CA SER A 3 10.15 -17.99 12.98
C SER A 3 8.87 -18.80 13.00
N THR A 4 7.90 -18.38 13.81
CA THR A 4 6.57 -18.97 13.78
C THR A 4 5.98 -18.58 12.45
N LEU A 5 5.95 -19.50 11.49
CA LEU A 5 5.29 -19.32 10.21
C LEU A 5 3.80 -19.12 10.49
N ILE A 6 3.35 -17.86 10.44
CA ILE A 6 1.91 -17.55 10.51
C ILE A 6 1.28 -18.17 9.28
N THR A 7 0.24 -18.97 9.48
CA THR A 7 -0.45 -19.64 8.37
C THR A 7 -1.19 -18.62 7.50
N LYS A 8 -1.39 -18.96 6.22
CA LYS A 8 -2.15 -18.12 5.27
C LYS A 8 -3.55 -17.77 5.80
N ALA A 9 -4.15 -18.66 6.61
CA ALA A 9 -5.45 -18.42 7.24
C ALA A 9 -5.39 -17.33 8.32
N GLU A 10 -4.32 -17.30 9.12
CA GLU A 10 -4.13 -16.26 10.16
C GLU A 10 -3.86 -14.89 9.56
N VAL A 11 -3.06 -14.82 8.49
CA VAL A 11 -2.83 -13.59 7.72
C VAL A 11 -4.12 -13.05 7.13
N ASN A 12 -4.93 -13.91 6.51
CA ASN A 12 -6.21 -13.51 5.91
C ASN A 12 -7.21 -12.97 6.93
N SER A 13 -7.17 -13.43 8.19
CA SER A 13 -8.11 -12.97 9.21
C SER A 13 -7.78 -11.59 9.77
N VAL A 14 -6.51 -11.15 9.76
CA VAL A 14 -6.04 -9.93 10.44
C VAL A 14 -5.78 -8.77 9.46
N PHE A 15 -5.18 -9.05 8.31
CA PHE A 15 -4.73 -8.03 7.37
C PHE A 15 -5.52 -7.94 6.08
N GLN A 16 -6.34 -8.95 5.75
CA GLN A 16 -7.09 -8.96 4.50
C GLN A 16 -8.04 -7.75 4.40
N GLY A 17 -7.90 -6.99 3.32
CA GLY A 17 -8.71 -5.81 3.06
C GLY A 17 -8.39 -4.60 3.94
N ARG A 18 -7.40 -4.70 4.81
CA ARG A 18 -7.05 -3.65 5.77
C ARG A 18 -6.08 -2.64 5.15
N SER A 19 -6.35 -1.36 5.37
CA SER A 19 -5.49 -0.26 4.96
C SER A 19 -4.35 -0.01 5.97
N LEU A 20 -3.25 0.57 5.50
CA LEU A 20 -2.12 1.02 6.33
C LEU A 20 -2.01 2.54 6.23
N LEU A 21 -2.72 3.26 7.08
CA LEU A 21 -2.83 4.73 7.05
C LEU A 21 -1.90 5.41 8.05
N ALA A 22 -1.76 4.82 9.23
CA ALA A 22 -0.87 5.27 10.30
C ALA A 22 -0.48 4.09 11.19
N GLU A 23 0.72 4.13 11.76
CA GLU A 23 1.25 3.06 12.63
C GLU A 23 0.39 2.85 13.87
N LYS A 24 -0.20 3.93 14.40
CA LYS A 24 -1.08 3.89 15.58
C LYS A 24 -2.32 3.00 15.42
N ASP A 25 -2.69 2.68 14.19
CA ASP A 25 -3.87 1.85 13.89
C ASP A 25 -3.59 0.34 14.05
N PHE A 26 -2.34 -0.01 14.39
CA PHE A 26 -1.87 -1.38 14.53
C PHE A 26 -1.36 -1.65 15.94
N THR A 27 -1.55 -2.87 16.41
CA THR A 27 -0.94 -3.33 17.65
C THR A 27 0.56 -3.55 17.47
N PRO A 28 1.37 -3.52 18.56
CA PRO A 28 2.80 -3.87 18.46
C PRO A 28 3.06 -5.24 17.84
N ALA A 29 2.21 -6.23 18.10
CA ALA A 29 2.33 -7.56 17.52
C ALA A 29 2.11 -7.55 16.00
N GLU A 30 1.14 -6.78 15.52
CA GLU A 30 0.89 -6.61 14.08
C GLU A 30 2.04 -5.89 13.38
N ILE A 31 2.59 -4.83 13.99
CA ILE A 31 3.77 -4.13 13.44
C ILE A 31 4.98 -5.07 13.37
N ASN A 32 5.26 -5.82 14.43
CA ASN A 32 6.35 -6.79 14.42
C ASN A 32 6.17 -7.84 13.32
N TYR A 33 4.94 -8.32 13.12
CA TYR A 33 4.63 -9.24 12.03
C TYR A 33 4.93 -8.63 10.65
N LEU A 34 4.53 -7.36 10.42
CA LEU A 34 4.81 -6.68 9.14
C LEU A 34 6.31 -6.54 8.90
N VAL A 35 7.10 -6.21 9.93
CA VAL A 35 8.57 -6.16 9.84
C VAL A 35 9.15 -7.53 9.51
N ASP A 36 8.76 -8.57 10.23
CA ASP A 36 9.25 -9.95 10.00
C ASP A 36 8.87 -10.44 8.59
N PHE A 37 7.66 -10.14 8.14
CA PHE A 37 7.23 -10.49 6.79
C PHE A 37 8.01 -9.72 5.71
N GLY A 38 8.28 -8.45 5.95
CA GLY A 38 9.14 -7.64 5.07
C GLY A 38 10.56 -8.21 4.97
N LEU A 39 11.16 -8.65 6.08
CA LEU A 39 12.45 -9.31 6.10
C LEU A 39 12.42 -10.66 5.35
N HIS A 40 11.35 -11.42 5.50
CA HIS A 40 11.13 -12.65 4.74
C HIS A 40 11.08 -12.39 3.23
N LEU A 41 10.29 -11.41 2.78
CA LEU A 41 10.23 -11.03 1.35
C LEU A 41 11.57 -10.56 0.82
N LYS A 42 12.32 -9.78 1.61
CA LYS A 42 13.69 -9.35 1.26
C LYS A 42 14.62 -10.55 1.06
N ALA A 43 14.55 -11.54 1.93
CA ALA A 43 15.34 -12.76 1.80
C ALA A 43 14.99 -13.56 0.53
N LEU A 44 13.69 -13.70 0.20
CA LEU A 44 13.24 -14.34 -1.03
C LEU A 44 13.80 -13.62 -2.27
N LYS A 45 13.70 -12.28 -2.28
CA LYS A 45 14.24 -11.46 -3.37
C LYS A 45 15.74 -11.65 -3.53
N GLN A 46 16.52 -11.60 -2.44
CA GLN A 46 17.97 -11.79 -2.47
C GLN A 46 18.39 -13.18 -2.97
N GLN A 47 17.57 -14.20 -2.75
CA GLN A 47 17.81 -15.56 -3.21
C GLN A 47 17.21 -15.85 -4.59
N ASN A 48 16.61 -14.84 -5.25
CA ASN A 48 15.89 -14.98 -6.52
C ASN A 48 14.78 -16.04 -6.49
N ILE A 49 14.12 -16.20 -5.35
CA ILE A 49 12.98 -17.11 -5.18
C ILE A 49 11.70 -16.36 -5.58
N PRO A 50 10.94 -16.83 -6.59
CA PRO A 50 9.68 -16.25 -6.98
C PRO A 50 8.67 -16.24 -5.82
N HIS A 51 7.96 -15.11 -5.63
CA HIS A 51 7.01 -14.93 -4.55
C HIS A 51 5.82 -14.05 -4.97
N HIS A 52 5.11 -14.49 -6.01
CA HIS A 52 4.04 -13.74 -6.67
C HIS A 52 2.72 -13.75 -5.88
N TYR A 53 2.74 -13.26 -4.63
CA TYR A 53 1.57 -13.24 -3.74
C TYR A 53 0.43 -12.34 -4.22
N LEU A 54 0.72 -11.38 -5.11
CA LEU A 54 -0.23 -10.43 -5.68
C LEU A 54 -0.42 -10.64 -7.18
N GLU A 55 -0.24 -11.88 -7.66
CA GLU A 55 -0.42 -12.19 -9.09
C GLU A 55 -1.82 -11.79 -9.56
N GLY A 56 -1.87 -11.09 -10.71
CA GLY A 56 -3.10 -10.62 -11.32
C GLY A 56 -3.73 -9.40 -10.64
N LYS A 57 -3.07 -8.79 -9.65
CA LYS A 57 -3.55 -7.57 -8.98
C LYS A 57 -3.05 -6.31 -9.67
N ASN A 58 -3.90 -5.29 -9.73
CA ASN A 58 -3.57 -3.96 -10.23
C ASN A 58 -3.52 -2.98 -9.06
N ILE A 59 -2.45 -2.20 -8.99
CA ILE A 59 -2.21 -1.27 -7.86
C ILE A 59 -2.02 0.13 -8.40
N ALA A 60 -2.85 1.08 -7.95
CA ALA A 60 -2.68 2.50 -8.27
C ALA A 60 -1.63 3.12 -7.34
N LEU A 61 -0.63 3.78 -7.91
CA LEU A 61 0.37 4.57 -7.20
C LEU A 61 0.09 6.05 -7.42
N LEU A 62 -0.57 6.68 -6.44
CA LEU A 62 -1.15 8.01 -6.52
C LEU A 62 -0.26 9.05 -5.85
N PHE A 63 0.42 9.89 -6.63
CA PHE A 63 1.42 10.84 -6.14
C PHE A 63 1.02 12.29 -6.39
N ALA A 64 0.75 13.05 -5.32
CA ALA A 64 0.56 14.51 -5.39
C ALA A 64 1.88 15.28 -5.38
N LYS A 65 2.97 14.66 -4.94
CA LYS A 65 4.32 15.24 -4.92
C LYS A 65 5.34 14.23 -5.42
N THR A 66 6.41 14.73 -6.00
CA THR A 66 7.49 13.90 -6.54
C THR A 66 8.18 13.09 -5.44
N SER A 67 8.59 11.89 -5.78
CA SER A 67 9.35 11.00 -4.91
C SER A 67 10.10 9.98 -5.73
N THR A 68 11.40 9.87 -5.51
CA THR A 68 12.21 8.84 -6.15
C THR A 68 12.13 7.53 -5.38
N ARG A 69 12.42 7.58 -4.08
CA ARG A 69 12.51 6.36 -3.24
C ARG A 69 11.18 5.65 -3.06
N THR A 70 10.14 6.36 -2.65
CA THR A 70 8.82 5.76 -2.42
C THR A 70 8.23 5.20 -3.71
N ARG A 71 8.31 5.95 -4.82
CA ARG A 71 7.86 5.47 -6.12
C ARG A 71 8.59 4.20 -6.55
N ALA A 72 9.92 4.21 -6.51
CA ALA A 72 10.72 3.04 -6.89
C ALA A 72 10.43 1.84 -5.98
N ALA A 73 10.30 2.05 -4.66
CA ALA A 73 10.02 0.98 -3.70
C ALA A 73 8.67 0.31 -3.97
N PHE A 74 7.59 1.09 -4.10
CA PHE A 74 6.27 0.52 -4.38
C PHE A 74 6.20 -0.14 -5.77
N THR A 75 6.79 0.48 -6.79
CA THR A 75 6.84 -0.10 -8.15
C THR A 75 7.56 -1.45 -8.15
N THR A 76 8.77 -1.51 -7.59
CA THR A 76 9.54 -2.77 -7.57
C THR A 76 8.91 -3.82 -6.68
N ALA A 77 8.37 -3.46 -5.53
CA ALA A 77 7.68 -4.40 -4.65
C ALA A 77 6.44 -5.00 -5.31
N ALA A 78 5.63 -4.17 -5.98
CA ALA A 78 4.47 -4.65 -6.72
C ALA A 78 4.87 -5.67 -7.80
N ILE A 79 5.89 -5.35 -8.62
CA ILE A 79 6.38 -6.24 -9.68
C ILE A 79 6.94 -7.54 -9.10
N ASP A 80 7.75 -7.48 -8.05
CA ASP A 80 8.30 -8.67 -7.38
C ASP A 80 7.20 -9.59 -6.83
N LEU A 81 6.08 -9.00 -6.39
CA LEU A 81 4.91 -9.73 -5.90
C LEU A 81 3.94 -10.18 -7.02
N GLY A 82 4.24 -9.91 -8.28
CA GLY A 82 3.42 -10.31 -9.44
C GLY A 82 2.26 -9.37 -9.76
N ALA A 83 2.20 -8.20 -9.11
CA ALA A 83 1.20 -7.19 -9.39
C ALA A 83 1.60 -6.25 -10.53
N GLN A 84 0.63 -5.49 -11.05
CA GLN A 84 0.83 -4.45 -12.05
C GLN A 84 0.67 -3.07 -11.39
N PRO A 85 1.73 -2.31 -11.19
CA PRO A 85 1.66 -0.95 -10.68
C PRO A 85 1.35 0.05 -11.80
N GLU A 86 0.39 0.95 -11.56
CA GLU A 86 0.11 2.10 -12.41
C GLU A 86 0.45 3.39 -11.67
N TYR A 87 1.39 4.14 -12.19
CA TYR A 87 1.77 5.44 -11.61
C TYR A 87 0.85 6.55 -12.13
N LEU A 88 0.21 7.25 -11.20
CA LEU A 88 -0.66 8.39 -11.44
C LEU A 88 -0.09 9.62 -10.71
N GLY A 89 0.61 10.46 -11.45
CA GLY A 89 1.21 11.69 -10.93
C GLY A 89 0.20 12.83 -10.77
N ALA A 90 0.63 13.95 -10.22
CA ALA A 90 -0.24 15.10 -9.96
C ALA A 90 -0.90 15.68 -11.23
N ASN A 91 -0.27 15.50 -12.39
CA ASN A 91 -0.80 15.97 -13.67
C ASN A 91 -1.68 14.93 -14.38
N ASP A 92 -1.72 13.71 -13.90
CA ASP A 92 -2.45 12.60 -14.52
C ASP A 92 -3.86 12.44 -13.94
N ILE A 93 -4.11 13.05 -12.77
CA ILE A 93 -5.37 12.91 -12.03
C ILE A 93 -6.02 14.28 -11.79
N GLN A 94 -7.35 14.29 -11.69
CA GLN A 94 -8.15 15.49 -11.44
C GLN A 94 -8.53 15.68 -9.98
N LEU A 95 -7.90 14.91 -9.07
CA LEU A 95 -8.18 14.91 -7.64
C LEU A 95 -7.97 16.32 -7.03
N GLY A 96 -9.00 16.81 -6.35
CA GLY A 96 -9.00 18.13 -5.71
C GLY A 96 -9.10 19.31 -6.67
N ILE A 97 -9.17 19.10 -8.00
CA ILE A 97 -9.31 20.15 -9.01
C ILE A 97 -10.74 20.16 -9.60
N LYS A 98 -11.18 19.02 -10.13
CA LYS A 98 -12.51 18.85 -10.74
C LYS A 98 -13.33 17.74 -10.09
N GLU A 99 -12.69 16.88 -9.31
CA GLU A 99 -13.32 15.74 -8.66
C GLU A 99 -13.12 15.79 -7.15
N SER A 100 -14.12 15.34 -6.40
CA SER A 100 -13.98 15.13 -4.97
C SER A 100 -13.08 13.91 -4.69
N THR A 101 -12.48 13.86 -3.49
CA THR A 101 -11.74 12.67 -3.06
C THR A 101 -12.64 11.42 -3.03
N GLU A 102 -13.91 11.58 -2.66
CA GLU A 102 -14.88 10.49 -2.63
C GLU A 102 -15.14 9.92 -4.03
N ASP A 103 -15.37 10.76 -5.03
CA ASP A 103 -15.62 10.31 -6.41
C ASP A 103 -14.39 9.63 -7.01
N THR A 104 -13.22 10.23 -6.85
CA THR A 104 -11.95 9.63 -7.28
C THR A 104 -11.71 8.28 -6.60
N ALA A 105 -11.96 8.18 -5.29
CA ALA A 105 -11.82 6.93 -4.54
C ALA A 105 -12.72 5.83 -5.10
N ARG A 106 -14.00 6.13 -5.37
CA ARG A 106 -14.94 5.17 -5.95
C ARG A 106 -14.51 4.70 -7.34
N VAL A 107 -14.06 5.63 -8.19
CA VAL A 107 -13.60 5.31 -9.55
C VAL A 107 -12.35 4.42 -9.48
N LEU A 108 -11.33 4.81 -8.73
CA LEU A 108 -10.10 4.02 -8.61
C LEU A 108 -10.35 2.66 -7.96
N GLY A 109 -11.18 2.61 -6.92
CA GLY A 109 -11.55 1.35 -6.26
C GLY A 109 -12.34 0.39 -7.15
N SER A 110 -13.01 0.89 -8.21
CA SER A 110 -13.67 0.04 -9.21
C SER A 110 -12.70 -0.58 -10.22
N MET A 111 -11.49 -0.01 -10.38
CA MET A 111 -10.50 -0.42 -11.37
C MET A 111 -9.31 -1.15 -10.77
N PHE A 112 -8.90 -0.77 -9.55
CA PHE A 112 -7.69 -1.26 -8.91
C PHE A 112 -8.01 -2.12 -7.68
N ASP A 113 -7.12 -3.04 -7.36
CA ASP A 113 -7.23 -3.91 -6.18
C ASP A 113 -6.68 -3.27 -4.91
N ALA A 114 -5.84 -2.24 -5.04
CA ALA A 114 -5.29 -1.45 -3.94
C ALA A 114 -4.81 -0.08 -4.44
N ILE A 115 -4.68 0.87 -3.52
CA ILE A 115 -4.23 2.24 -3.82
C ILE A 115 -3.12 2.62 -2.84
N GLU A 116 -1.98 3.05 -3.36
CA GLU A 116 -0.97 3.78 -2.60
C GLU A 116 -1.18 5.28 -2.81
N ARG A 117 -1.13 6.06 -1.74
CA ARG A 117 -1.24 7.52 -1.79
C ARG A 117 -0.05 8.19 -1.13
N ARG A 118 0.67 8.99 -1.90
CA ARG A 118 1.64 9.95 -1.39
C ARG A 118 1.12 11.36 -1.62
N GLY A 119 0.80 12.07 -0.55
CA GLY A 119 0.14 13.37 -0.62
C GLY A 119 0.53 14.30 0.53
N PHE A 120 -0.40 15.14 0.91
CA PHE A 120 -0.26 16.11 1.98
C PHE A 120 -1.21 15.79 3.14
N SER A 121 -2.51 15.74 2.86
CA SER A 121 -3.55 15.60 3.87
C SER A 121 -3.74 14.15 4.33
N GLN A 122 -3.68 13.93 5.64
CA GLN A 122 -4.04 12.64 6.25
C GLN A 122 -5.53 12.33 6.02
N LYS A 123 -6.39 13.34 6.12
CA LYS A 123 -7.81 13.18 5.85
C LYS A 123 -8.09 12.65 4.44
N GLU A 124 -7.34 13.10 3.44
CA GLU A 124 -7.51 12.62 2.07
C GLU A 124 -7.22 11.12 1.95
N VAL A 125 -6.17 10.63 2.61
CA VAL A 125 -5.84 9.20 2.63
C VAL A 125 -6.92 8.39 3.35
N GLU A 126 -7.44 8.93 4.45
CA GLU A 126 -8.55 8.32 5.19
C GLU A 126 -9.85 8.27 4.37
N ASP A 127 -10.16 9.33 3.63
CA ASP A 127 -11.32 9.37 2.74
C ASP A 127 -11.14 8.39 1.56
N LEU A 128 -9.94 8.27 0.97
CA LEU A 128 -9.64 7.24 -0.03
C LEU A 128 -9.90 5.83 0.52
N ALA A 129 -9.43 5.53 1.73
CA ALA A 129 -9.67 4.24 2.36
C ALA A 129 -11.16 3.98 2.64
N LYS A 130 -11.88 5.01 3.05
CA LYS A 130 -13.31 4.92 3.37
C LYS A 130 -14.17 4.66 2.15
N TYR A 131 -13.88 5.30 1.02
CA TYR A 131 -14.78 5.31 -0.14
C TYR A 131 -14.35 4.42 -1.30
N SER A 132 -13.08 3.99 -1.37
CA SER A 132 -12.59 3.17 -2.49
C SER A 132 -13.09 1.71 -2.45
N GLY A 133 -13.34 1.16 -1.27
CA GLY A 133 -13.67 -0.26 -1.10
C GLY A 133 -12.49 -1.21 -1.26
N VAL A 134 -11.27 -0.68 -1.42
CA VAL A 134 -10.03 -1.45 -1.53
C VAL A 134 -9.00 -0.98 -0.50
N PRO A 135 -7.98 -1.79 -0.15
CA PRO A 135 -6.92 -1.36 0.75
C PRO A 135 -6.20 -0.10 0.24
N VAL A 136 -5.92 0.83 1.15
CA VAL A 136 -5.15 2.04 0.87
C VAL A 136 -3.91 2.07 1.75
N TRP A 137 -2.76 2.39 1.15
CA TRP A 137 -1.48 2.50 1.83
C TRP A 137 -0.97 3.94 1.78
N ASN A 138 -0.63 4.46 2.94
CA ASN A 138 -0.08 5.79 3.08
C ASN A 138 1.42 5.81 2.76
N GLY A 139 1.78 6.34 1.60
CA GLY A 139 3.16 6.51 1.15
C GLY A 139 3.83 7.80 1.65
N LEU A 140 3.14 8.67 2.28
CA LEU A 140 3.47 9.85 3.09
C LEU A 140 2.32 10.85 3.09
N THR A 141 1.98 11.35 4.25
CA THR A 141 1.23 12.60 4.45
C THR A 141 2.07 13.56 5.30
N ASP A 142 1.51 14.72 5.64
CA ASP A 142 2.19 15.67 6.53
C ASP A 142 2.23 15.14 7.98
N ASP A 143 1.37 14.19 8.34
CA ASP A 143 1.25 13.64 9.70
C ASP A 143 1.94 12.28 9.86
N TRP A 144 1.87 11.39 8.84
CA TRP A 144 2.29 9.99 8.96
C TRP A 144 3.05 9.48 7.74
N HIS A 145 4.00 8.58 7.99
CA HIS A 145 4.73 7.86 6.93
C HIS A 145 4.99 6.40 7.33
N PRO A 146 3.95 5.56 7.45
CA PRO A 146 4.08 4.21 7.98
C PRO A 146 5.07 3.34 7.22
N THR A 147 5.15 3.48 5.90
CA THR A 147 6.08 2.70 5.07
C THR A 147 7.56 3.07 5.27
N GLN A 148 7.87 4.18 5.92
CA GLN A 148 9.23 4.54 6.32
C GLN A 148 9.57 4.01 7.71
N MET A 149 8.56 3.82 8.56
CA MET A 149 8.73 3.38 9.95
C MET A 149 8.88 1.86 10.07
N ILE A 150 8.36 1.11 9.12
CA ILE A 150 8.49 -0.34 9.00
C ILE A 150 9.72 -0.68 8.16
#